data_fc6cebe8d0b5ac631e27c759adbe1e8c
#
_entry.id   fc6cebe8d0b5ac631e27c759adbe1e8c
#
_cell.length_a   1.000
_cell.length_b   1.000
_cell.length_c   1.000
_cell.angle_alpha   90.00
_cell.angle_beta   90.00
_cell.angle_gamma   90.00
#
_symmetry.space_group_name_H-M   'P 1'
#
loop_
_entity.id
_entity.type
_entity.pdbx_description
1 polymer ?
#
loop_
_entity_poly.entity_id
_entity_poly.type
_entity_poly.pdbx_seq_one_letter_code
_entity_poly.pdbx_strand_id
1 'polypeptide(L)'
;DNILIPATRFLIDAQDNGVPFDKMRLYKAQELMQDDIDNAISQLYKNPIINKWEDYNGKDFNPNSTVQLRSLLFDYLDLQPTGKKTGTGAHSTDAEVLGELGSQSEIPRLILDIRQRSKIKNTYLDKIIPQLDRDSRLRTSFNIHGTTSGRLSSSGKLNMQQLPRDNPAVKGCIK
;
A
#
# COMPACT_ATOMS: atom_id res chain seq x y z
N ASP A 1 6.34 37.80 -7.09
CA ASP A 1 4.98 37.83 -7.67
C ASP A 1 4.92 37.18 -9.07
N ASN A 2 6.00 37.23 -9.87
CA ASN A 2 6.00 36.68 -11.24
C ASN A 2 5.91 35.16 -11.35
N ILE A 3 6.09 34.42 -10.26
CA ILE A 3 5.99 32.96 -10.23
C ILE A 3 4.79 32.49 -9.44
N LEU A 4 4.54 33.09 -8.28
CA LEU A 4 3.48 32.64 -7.36
C LEU A 4 2.07 32.84 -7.92
N ILE A 5 1.80 33.97 -8.57
CA ILE A 5 0.46 34.27 -9.12
C ILE A 5 0.11 33.32 -10.28
N PRO A 6 0.98 33.10 -11.30
CA PRO A 6 0.73 32.11 -12.34
C PRO A 6 0.61 30.69 -11.80
N ALA A 7 1.47 30.30 -10.83
CA ALA A 7 1.41 29.00 -10.19
C ALA A 7 0.08 28.78 -9.46
N THR A 8 -0.41 29.80 -8.74
CA THR A 8 -1.70 29.72 -8.05
C THR A 8 -2.85 29.54 -9.03
N ARG A 9 -2.88 30.29 -10.14
CA ARG A 9 -3.90 30.14 -11.18
C ARG A 9 -3.90 28.74 -11.77
N PHE A 10 -2.72 28.23 -12.16
CA PHE A 10 -2.56 26.87 -12.66
C PHE A 10 -3.10 25.82 -11.67
N LEU A 11 -2.81 25.98 -10.37
CA LEU A 11 -3.28 25.05 -9.35
C LEU A 11 -4.80 25.12 -9.14
N ILE A 12 -5.41 26.29 -9.23
CA ILE A 12 -6.87 26.45 -9.20
C ILE A 12 -7.49 25.69 -10.38
N ASP A 13 -7.00 25.93 -11.59
CA ASP A 13 -7.49 25.23 -12.79
C ASP A 13 -7.31 23.71 -12.67
N ALA A 14 -6.18 23.26 -12.14
CA ALA A 14 -5.91 21.84 -11.91
C ALA A 14 -6.85 21.23 -10.85
N GLN A 15 -7.17 21.97 -9.78
CA GLN A 15 -8.13 21.54 -8.75
C GLN A 15 -9.54 21.43 -9.32
N ASP A 16 -9.98 22.44 -10.07
CA ASP A 16 -11.31 22.48 -10.67
C ASP A 16 -11.50 21.40 -11.73
N ASN A 17 -10.49 21.18 -12.55
CA ASN A 17 -10.50 20.08 -13.52
C ASN A 17 -10.49 18.70 -12.88
N GLY A 18 -9.69 18.50 -11.84
CA GLY A 18 -9.49 17.19 -11.23
C GLY A 18 -8.98 16.13 -12.20
N VAL A 19 -8.76 14.92 -11.71
CA VAL A 19 -8.30 13.77 -12.49
C VAL A 19 -9.48 12.87 -12.86
N PRO A 20 -9.75 12.63 -14.16
CA PRO A 20 -10.85 11.76 -14.57
C PRO A 20 -10.53 10.28 -14.35
N PHE A 21 -11.46 9.55 -13.76
CA PHE A 21 -11.38 8.12 -13.55
C PHE A 21 -12.50 7.36 -14.25
N ASP A 22 -12.19 6.15 -14.66
CA ASP A 22 -13.19 5.20 -15.13
C ASP A 22 -13.71 4.37 -13.95
N LYS A 23 -14.96 4.66 -13.54
CA LYS A 23 -15.58 3.96 -12.40
C LYS A 23 -15.67 2.44 -12.61
N MET A 24 -15.98 2.00 -13.82
CA MET A 24 -16.12 0.57 -14.10
C MET A 24 -14.77 -0.14 -14.01
N ARG A 25 -13.71 0.49 -14.52
CA ARG A 25 -12.36 -0.04 -14.37
C ARG A 25 -11.90 -0.07 -12.92
N LEU A 26 -12.27 0.94 -12.11
CA LEU A 26 -11.95 0.97 -10.67
C LEU A 26 -12.63 -0.19 -9.92
N TYR A 27 -13.93 -0.43 -10.14
CA TYR A 27 -14.63 -1.55 -9.53
C TYR A 27 -14.01 -2.89 -9.94
N LYS A 28 -13.73 -3.06 -11.23
CA LYS A 28 -13.08 -4.28 -11.73
C LYS A 28 -11.67 -4.46 -11.16
N ALA A 29 -10.89 -3.40 -11.05
CA ALA A 29 -9.56 -3.45 -10.43
C ALA A 29 -9.62 -3.78 -8.94
N GLN A 30 -10.64 -3.28 -8.23
CA GLN A 30 -10.88 -3.59 -6.83
C GLN A 30 -11.22 -5.08 -6.63
N GLU A 31 -12.10 -5.64 -7.45
CA GLU A 31 -12.50 -7.05 -7.43
C GLU A 31 -11.30 -7.96 -7.73
N LEU A 32 -10.61 -7.71 -8.84
CA LEU A 32 -9.42 -8.50 -9.21
C LEU A 32 -8.32 -8.44 -8.14
N MET A 33 -8.12 -7.28 -7.52
CA MET A 33 -7.14 -7.13 -6.45
C MET A 33 -7.55 -7.92 -5.19
N GLN A 34 -8.86 -8.00 -4.89
CA GLN A 34 -9.36 -8.82 -3.79
C GLN A 34 -9.13 -10.30 -4.06
N ASP A 35 -9.47 -10.77 -5.26
CA ASP A 35 -9.24 -12.16 -5.67
C ASP A 35 -7.75 -12.54 -5.59
N ASP A 36 -6.87 -11.64 -6.02
CA ASP A 36 -5.44 -11.82 -5.93
C ASP A 36 -4.94 -11.92 -4.48
N ILE A 37 -5.50 -11.09 -3.58
CA ILE A 37 -5.19 -11.13 -2.13
C ILE A 37 -5.66 -12.46 -1.54
N ASP A 38 -6.87 -12.88 -1.83
CA ASP A 38 -7.47 -14.11 -1.29
C ASP A 38 -6.71 -15.35 -1.78
N ASN A 39 -6.27 -15.35 -3.04
CA ASN A 39 -5.41 -16.38 -3.60
C ASN A 39 -4.04 -16.44 -2.90
N ALA A 40 -3.40 -15.29 -2.68
CA ALA A 40 -2.11 -15.23 -1.99
C ALA A 40 -2.22 -15.65 -0.51
N ILE A 41 -3.29 -15.27 0.17
CA ILE A 41 -3.62 -15.73 1.53
C ILE A 41 -3.83 -17.24 1.55
N SER A 42 -4.59 -17.78 0.59
CA SER A 42 -4.82 -19.22 0.47
C SER A 42 -3.52 -20.01 0.26
N GLN A 43 -2.58 -19.48 -0.55
CA GLN A 43 -1.26 -20.07 -0.73
C GLN A 43 -0.46 -20.04 0.57
N LEU A 44 -0.49 -18.95 1.31
CA LEU A 44 0.20 -18.83 2.60
C LEU A 44 -0.30 -19.89 3.60
N TYR A 45 -1.61 -20.03 3.77
CA TYR A 45 -2.18 -21.00 4.72
C TYR A 45 -2.08 -22.47 4.26
N LYS A 46 -1.88 -22.73 2.97
CA LYS A 46 -1.54 -24.08 2.48
C LYS A 46 -0.09 -24.47 2.74
N ASN A 47 0.75 -23.50 3.11
CA ASN A 47 2.16 -23.78 3.35
C ASN A 47 2.33 -24.58 4.66
N PRO A 48 2.98 -25.77 4.64
CA PRO A 48 3.11 -26.62 5.82
C PRO A 48 3.84 -25.95 7.01
N ILE A 49 4.64 -24.93 6.73
CA ILE A 49 5.36 -24.15 7.74
C ILE A 49 4.37 -23.40 8.63
N ILE A 50 3.32 -22.82 8.05
CA ILE A 50 2.29 -22.08 8.80
C ILE A 50 1.55 -23.03 9.74
N ASN A 51 1.06 -24.17 9.24
CA ASN A 51 0.35 -25.16 10.06
C ASN A 51 1.21 -25.64 11.24
N LYS A 52 2.49 -25.98 10.98
CA LYS A 52 3.42 -26.38 12.03
C LYS A 52 3.69 -25.27 13.06
N TRP A 53 3.75 -24.01 12.63
CA TRP A 53 3.90 -22.88 13.54
C TRP A 53 2.65 -22.69 14.39
N GLU A 54 1.46 -22.84 13.80
CA GLU A 54 0.16 -22.78 14.52
C GLU A 54 0.07 -23.89 15.58
N ASP A 55 0.40 -25.12 15.23
CA ASP A 55 0.45 -26.25 16.15
C ASP A 55 1.43 -26.00 17.31
N TYR A 56 2.61 -25.45 17.00
CA TYR A 56 3.64 -25.15 18.01
C TYR A 56 3.21 -24.03 18.97
N ASN A 57 2.52 -23.00 18.46
CA ASN A 57 2.11 -21.84 19.27
C ASN A 57 0.70 -21.97 19.85
N GLY A 58 -0.09 -22.96 19.45
CA GLY A 58 -1.48 -23.16 19.89
C GLY A 58 -2.44 -22.03 19.51
N LYS A 59 -2.19 -21.35 18.37
CA LYS A 59 -3.00 -20.22 17.89
C LYS A 59 -2.85 -20.03 16.39
N ASP A 60 -3.90 -19.51 15.76
CA ASP A 60 -3.93 -19.20 14.35
C ASP A 60 -2.91 -18.10 13.98
N PHE A 61 -2.26 -18.26 12.84
CA PHE A 61 -1.32 -17.28 12.31
C PHE A 61 -2.06 -16.11 11.65
N ASN A 62 -1.70 -14.89 12.04
CA ASN A 62 -2.19 -13.68 11.41
C ASN A 62 -1.04 -12.94 10.69
N PRO A 63 -1.01 -12.91 9.35
CA PRO A 63 0.06 -12.26 8.58
C PRO A 63 0.14 -10.73 8.79
N ASN A 64 -0.91 -10.12 9.33
CA ASN A 64 -0.92 -8.71 9.69
C ASN A 64 -0.36 -8.44 11.10
N SER A 65 -0.19 -9.46 11.93
CA SER A 65 0.42 -9.32 13.25
C SER A 65 1.95 -9.27 13.15
N THR A 66 2.52 -8.10 13.40
CA THR A 66 3.99 -7.92 13.40
C THR A 66 4.69 -8.75 14.48
N VAL A 67 4.00 -9.05 15.59
CA VAL A 67 4.52 -9.88 16.66
C VAL A 67 4.60 -11.34 16.23
N GLN A 68 3.51 -11.89 15.70
CA GLN A 68 3.48 -13.27 15.22
C GLN A 68 4.43 -13.46 14.04
N LEU A 69 4.51 -12.46 13.16
CA LEU A 69 5.41 -12.51 12.02
C LEU A 69 6.88 -12.56 12.45
N ARG A 70 7.28 -11.76 13.46
CA ARG A 70 8.63 -11.86 14.03
C ARG A 70 8.90 -13.23 14.62
N SER A 71 7.95 -13.75 15.41
CA SER A 71 8.07 -15.08 16.00
C SER A 71 8.21 -16.17 14.92
N LEU A 72 7.44 -16.08 13.83
CA LEU A 72 7.57 -17.02 12.73
C LEU A 72 8.93 -16.92 12.03
N LEU A 73 9.34 -15.69 11.68
CA LEU A 73 10.53 -15.50 10.84
C LEU A 73 11.85 -15.70 11.60
N PHE A 74 11.95 -15.18 12.82
CA PHE A 74 13.20 -15.13 13.56
C PHE A 74 13.31 -16.19 14.64
N ASP A 75 12.20 -16.52 15.34
CA ASP A 75 12.24 -17.51 16.41
C ASP A 75 11.98 -18.94 15.93
N TYR A 76 11.08 -19.12 14.94
CA TYR A 76 10.70 -20.46 14.46
C TYR A 76 11.50 -20.90 13.22
N LEU A 77 11.65 -20.00 12.22
CA LEU A 77 12.39 -20.30 10.98
C LEU A 77 13.89 -19.98 11.09
N ASP A 78 14.32 -19.36 12.16
CA ASP A 78 15.72 -18.95 12.41
C ASP A 78 16.34 -18.17 11.23
N LEU A 79 15.52 -17.34 10.55
CA LEU A 79 16.02 -16.52 9.44
C LEU A 79 16.96 -15.44 9.98
N GLN A 80 18.06 -15.22 9.28
CA GLN A 80 19.06 -14.25 9.70
C GLN A 80 18.53 -12.84 9.53
N PRO A 81 18.40 -12.07 10.64
CA PRO A 81 17.86 -10.71 10.56
C PRO A 81 18.82 -9.77 9.80
N THR A 82 18.25 -8.85 9.02
CA THR A 82 18.98 -7.86 8.20
C THR A 82 19.66 -6.75 9.01
N GLY A 83 19.56 -6.80 10.34
CA GLY A 83 20.08 -5.77 11.25
C GLY A 83 19.18 -4.55 11.45
N LYS A 84 18.17 -4.35 10.59
CA LYS A 84 17.22 -3.23 10.71
C LYS A 84 16.26 -3.44 11.88
N LYS A 85 16.18 -2.45 12.77
CA LYS A 85 15.34 -2.48 13.98
C LYS A 85 14.27 -1.40 13.94
N THR A 86 13.17 -1.66 14.62
CA THR A 86 12.12 -0.67 14.89
C THR A 86 12.58 0.32 15.98
N GLY A 87 11.86 1.43 16.14
CA GLY A 87 12.13 2.38 17.24
C GLY A 87 12.05 1.77 18.64
N THR A 88 11.42 0.60 18.81
CA THR A 88 11.36 -0.17 20.05
C THR A 88 12.48 -1.21 20.18
N GLY A 89 13.43 -1.26 19.24
CA GLY A 89 14.56 -2.18 19.24
C GLY A 89 14.29 -3.59 18.70
N ALA A 90 13.05 -3.92 18.35
CA ALA A 90 12.70 -5.21 17.76
C ALA A 90 13.10 -5.27 16.26
N HIS A 91 13.35 -6.47 15.74
CA HIS A 91 13.64 -6.65 14.31
C HIS A 91 12.49 -6.12 13.45
N SER A 92 12.82 -5.34 12.41
CA SER A 92 11.83 -4.85 11.45
C SER A 92 11.28 -5.99 10.59
N THR A 93 10.02 -5.84 10.17
CA THR A 93 9.35 -6.71 9.19
C THR A 93 8.73 -5.85 8.09
N ASP A 94 9.39 -4.74 7.75
CA ASP A 94 8.97 -3.88 6.66
C ASP A 94 9.23 -4.52 5.27
N ALA A 95 8.82 -3.82 4.22
CA ALA A 95 8.91 -4.36 2.87
C ALA A 95 10.35 -4.64 2.41
N GLU A 96 11.31 -3.83 2.86
CA GLU A 96 12.72 -3.99 2.54
C GLU A 96 13.28 -5.26 3.19
N VAL A 97 13.05 -5.41 4.50
CA VAL A 97 13.48 -6.60 5.26
C VAL A 97 12.82 -7.88 4.73
N LEU A 98 11.51 -7.86 4.45
CA LEU A 98 10.83 -9.01 3.87
C LEU A 98 11.37 -9.37 2.47
N GLY A 99 11.75 -8.36 1.67
CA GLY A 99 12.39 -8.55 0.37
C GLY A 99 13.73 -9.27 0.48
N GLU A 100 14.58 -8.86 1.42
CA GLU A 100 15.89 -9.49 1.68
C GLU A 100 15.74 -10.92 2.23
N LEU A 101 14.83 -11.12 3.20
CA LEU A 101 14.52 -12.44 3.75
C LEU A 101 13.89 -13.39 2.73
N GLY A 102 13.30 -12.85 1.66
CA GLY A 102 12.74 -13.62 0.55
C GLY A 102 13.78 -14.49 -0.19
N SER A 103 15.08 -14.22 -0.04
CA SER A 103 16.14 -15.11 -0.55
C SER A 103 16.34 -16.37 0.31
N GLN A 104 15.96 -16.31 1.60
CA GLN A 104 16.16 -17.39 2.56
C GLN A 104 14.92 -18.30 2.69
N SER A 105 13.70 -17.74 2.45
CA SER A 105 12.44 -18.50 2.57
C SER A 105 11.37 -17.92 1.64
N GLU A 106 10.41 -18.77 1.26
CA GLU A 106 9.22 -18.37 0.48
C GLU A 106 8.23 -17.54 1.31
N ILE A 107 8.14 -17.79 2.62
CA ILE A 107 7.17 -17.15 3.51
C ILE A 107 7.26 -15.61 3.50
N PRO A 108 8.45 -14.99 3.66
CA PRO A 108 8.57 -13.54 3.54
C PRO A 108 8.08 -12.97 2.22
N ARG A 109 8.28 -13.68 1.09
CA ARG A 109 7.80 -13.26 -0.24
C ARG A 109 6.28 -13.26 -0.32
N LEU A 110 5.63 -14.32 0.14
CA LEU A 110 4.17 -14.41 0.18
C LEU A 110 3.56 -13.31 1.04
N ILE A 111 4.13 -13.06 2.22
CA ILE A 111 3.66 -12.00 3.10
C ILE A 111 3.88 -10.61 2.50
N LEU A 112 5.02 -10.38 1.85
CA LEU A 112 5.30 -9.13 1.15
C LEU A 112 4.28 -8.88 0.03
N ASP A 113 3.98 -9.89 -0.78
CA ASP A 113 2.99 -9.82 -1.87
C ASP A 113 1.59 -9.48 -1.33
N ILE A 114 1.13 -10.20 -0.29
CA ILE A 114 -0.15 -9.92 0.37
C ILE A 114 -0.21 -8.47 0.88
N ARG A 115 0.84 -7.99 1.54
CA ARG A 115 0.89 -6.63 2.09
C ARG A 115 0.90 -5.55 0.99
N GLN A 116 1.64 -5.78 -0.09
CA GLN A 116 1.70 -4.84 -1.22
C GLN A 116 0.33 -4.72 -1.91
N ARG A 117 -0.33 -5.85 -2.21
CA ARG A 117 -1.67 -5.88 -2.81
C ARG A 117 -2.71 -5.25 -1.90
N SER A 118 -2.70 -5.60 -0.62
CA SER A 118 -3.61 -5.02 0.39
C SER A 118 -3.41 -3.51 0.53
N LYS A 119 -2.17 -3.02 0.48
CA LYS A 119 -1.90 -1.58 0.50
C LYS A 119 -2.48 -0.88 -0.73
N ILE A 120 -2.33 -1.46 -1.92
CA ILE A 120 -2.87 -0.88 -3.15
C ILE A 120 -4.39 -0.83 -3.08
N LYS A 121 -5.04 -1.93 -2.70
CA LYS A 121 -6.49 -1.98 -2.56
C LYS A 121 -6.98 -0.99 -1.51
N ASN A 122 -6.54 -1.14 -0.26
CA ASN A 122 -7.09 -0.40 0.89
C ASN A 122 -6.71 1.09 0.91
N THR A 123 -5.51 1.43 0.41
CA THR A 123 -5.03 2.81 0.44
C THR A 123 -5.48 3.62 -0.77
N TYR A 124 -5.64 2.96 -1.92
CA TYR A 124 -5.95 3.66 -3.16
C TYR A 124 -7.31 3.27 -3.74
N LEU A 125 -7.51 2.03 -4.17
CA LEU A 125 -8.76 1.65 -4.86
C LEU A 125 -10.00 1.89 -4.00
N ASP A 126 -9.99 1.42 -2.75
CA ASP A 126 -11.11 1.58 -1.83
C ASP A 126 -11.37 3.04 -1.42
N LYS A 127 -10.34 3.89 -1.50
CA LYS A 127 -10.47 5.31 -1.14
C LYS A 127 -10.80 6.22 -2.32
N ILE A 128 -10.42 5.87 -3.55
CA ILE A 128 -10.72 6.67 -4.74
C ILE A 128 -12.23 6.66 -5.02
N ILE A 129 -12.86 5.49 -5.05
CA ILE A 129 -14.25 5.31 -5.46
C ILE A 129 -15.23 6.24 -4.69
N PRO A 130 -15.24 6.27 -3.35
CA PRO A 130 -16.17 7.10 -2.59
C PRO A 130 -15.89 8.60 -2.68
N GLN A 131 -14.75 8.99 -3.24
CA GLN A 131 -14.34 10.39 -3.36
C GLN A 131 -14.52 10.97 -4.76
N LEU A 132 -14.93 10.14 -5.71
CA LEU A 132 -15.24 10.61 -7.05
C LEU A 132 -16.49 11.47 -7.04
N ASP A 133 -16.39 12.63 -7.68
CA ASP A 133 -17.52 13.51 -7.91
C ASP A 133 -18.51 12.88 -8.93
N ARG A 134 -19.65 13.55 -9.14
CA ARG A 134 -20.69 13.08 -10.08
C ARG A 134 -20.18 12.88 -11.49
N ASP A 135 -19.20 13.68 -11.92
CA ASP A 135 -18.55 13.63 -13.22
C ASP A 135 -17.39 12.58 -13.29
N SER A 136 -17.26 11.75 -12.28
CA SER A 136 -16.20 10.72 -12.14
C SER A 136 -14.79 11.29 -12.08
N ARG A 137 -14.65 12.51 -11.56
CA ARG A 137 -13.35 13.13 -11.33
C ARG A 137 -13.00 13.12 -9.85
N LEU A 138 -11.72 12.92 -9.58
CA LEU A 138 -11.15 13.07 -8.25
C LEU A 138 -10.51 14.47 -8.15
N ARG A 139 -11.02 15.27 -7.22
CA ARG A 139 -10.51 16.62 -6.95
C ARG A 139 -9.79 16.64 -5.60
N THR A 140 -8.70 17.37 -5.54
CA THR A 140 -7.89 17.58 -4.34
C THR A 140 -7.49 19.03 -4.26
N SER A 141 -7.20 19.51 -3.06
CA SER A 141 -6.65 20.86 -2.88
C SER A 141 -5.13 20.81 -2.82
N PHE A 142 -4.48 21.74 -3.52
CA PHE A 142 -3.03 21.89 -3.47
C PHE A 142 -2.65 23.09 -2.60
N ASN A 143 -1.63 22.92 -1.77
CA ASN A 143 -1.06 23.96 -0.93
C ASN A 143 0.35 24.32 -1.41
N ILE A 144 0.58 25.59 -1.73
CA ILE A 144 1.88 26.07 -2.22
C ILE A 144 2.88 26.21 -1.07
N HIS A 145 2.39 26.50 0.15
CA HIS A 145 3.20 26.83 1.32
C HIS A 145 3.09 25.80 2.44
N GLY A 146 2.60 24.59 2.12
CA GLY A 146 2.36 23.54 3.12
C GLY A 146 3.60 22.76 3.57
N THR A 147 4.77 23.04 3.01
CA THR A 147 6.01 22.32 3.33
C THR A 147 7.19 23.26 3.54
N THR A 148 8.08 22.93 4.46
CA THR A 148 9.33 23.68 4.71
C THR A 148 10.31 23.60 3.54
N SER A 149 10.20 22.61 2.68
CA SER A 149 11.05 22.39 1.50
C SER A 149 10.59 23.14 0.25
N GLY A 150 9.49 23.92 0.32
CA GLY A 150 8.90 24.60 -0.83
C GLY A 150 8.22 23.68 -1.85
N ARG A 151 8.06 22.38 -1.53
CA ARG A 151 7.31 21.45 -2.38
C ARG A 151 5.81 21.69 -2.23
N LEU A 152 5.06 21.48 -3.31
CA LEU A 152 3.61 21.41 -3.24
C LEU A 152 3.18 20.29 -2.31
N SER A 153 2.15 20.52 -1.52
CA SER A 153 1.45 19.49 -0.78
C SER A 153 -0.01 19.43 -1.24
N SER A 154 -0.61 18.24 -1.18
CA SER A 154 -2.04 18.11 -1.41
C SER A 154 -2.75 17.81 -0.09
N SER A 155 -3.91 18.40 0.10
CA SER A 155 -4.78 18.18 1.24
C SER A 155 -6.11 17.59 0.76
N GLY A 156 -6.82 16.90 1.68
CA GLY A 156 -8.08 16.24 1.37
C GLY A 156 -8.08 14.80 1.87
N LYS A 157 -9.14 14.08 1.58
CA LYS A 157 -9.32 12.69 2.02
C LYS A 157 -8.32 11.71 1.36
N LEU A 158 -7.81 12.04 0.18
CA LEU A 158 -6.80 11.29 -0.54
C LEU A 158 -5.69 12.24 -1.01
N ASN A 159 -4.45 11.92 -0.63
CA ASN A 159 -3.30 12.66 -1.12
C ASN A 159 -2.93 12.18 -2.53
N MET A 160 -3.29 12.97 -3.54
CA MET A 160 -3.05 12.66 -4.96
C MET A 160 -1.56 12.51 -5.30
N GLN A 161 -0.66 13.13 -4.55
CA GLN A 161 0.78 13.02 -4.76
C GLN A 161 1.34 11.65 -4.31
N GLN A 162 0.57 10.90 -3.53
CA GLN A 162 0.93 9.56 -3.07
C GLN A 162 0.34 8.44 -3.94
N LEU A 163 -0.40 8.76 -5.00
CA LEU A 163 -0.88 7.73 -5.93
C LEU A 163 0.29 6.95 -6.51
N PRO A 164 0.21 5.61 -6.55
CA PRO A 164 1.30 4.78 -7.04
C PRO A 164 1.46 5.00 -8.55
N ARG A 165 2.55 5.71 -8.91
CA ARG A 165 2.83 6.15 -10.27
C ARG A 165 2.90 5.01 -11.28
N ASP A 166 3.46 3.89 -10.86
CA ASP A 166 3.78 2.77 -11.73
C ASP A 166 2.88 1.55 -11.51
N ASN A 167 1.82 1.67 -10.69
CA ASN A 167 0.89 0.57 -10.47
C ASN A 167 -0.18 0.52 -11.57
N PRO A 168 -0.20 -0.55 -12.39
CA PRO A 168 -1.13 -0.65 -13.52
C PRO A 168 -2.60 -0.71 -13.10
N ALA A 169 -2.92 -1.26 -11.92
CA ALA A 169 -4.28 -1.35 -11.42
C ALA A 169 -4.89 0.02 -11.12
N VAL A 170 -4.09 0.98 -10.63
CA VAL A 170 -4.54 2.36 -10.37
C VAL A 170 -4.41 3.21 -11.63
N LYS A 171 -3.25 3.16 -12.29
CA LYS A 171 -2.97 3.96 -13.49
C LYS A 171 -3.91 3.64 -14.65
N GLY A 172 -4.24 2.37 -14.86
CA GLY A 172 -5.16 1.91 -15.90
C GLY A 172 -6.60 2.39 -15.73
N CYS A 173 -6.94 2.95 -14.56
CA CYS A 173 -8.26 3.51 -14.28
C CYS A 173 -8.36 5.03 -14.57
N ILE A 174 -7.26 5.70 -14.86
CA ILE A 174 -7.24 7.11 -15.26
C ILE A 174 -7.56 7.20 -16.75
N LYS A 175 -8.46 8.16 -17.11
CA LYS A 175 -8.85 8.42 -18.51
C LYS A 175 -7.92 9.41 -19.18
#